data_224f9756f04e5f59966449a0a712b996
#
_entry.id   224f9756f04e5f59966449a0a712b996
#
_cell.length_a   1.000
_cell.length_b   1.000
_cell.length_c   1.000
_cell.angle_alpha   90.00
_cell.angle_beta   90.00
_cell.angle_gamma   90.00
#
_symmetry.space_group_name_H-M   'P 1'
#
loop_
_entity.id
_entity.type
_entity.pdbx_description
1 polymer ?
#
loop_
_entity_poly.entity_id
_entity_poly.type
_entity_poly.pdbx_seq_one_letter_code
_entity_poly.pdbx_strand_id
1 'polypeptide(L)'
;MRKPELLVPASSLEVLKVAVIFGADAVYIGGEVFGLRAKAKNFSMEDMKEGVEFAHEHGVKVYVTANILAHNQDLAGVRAYFAELKEIGPDALIISDPGVYRIAMEVCPEIERHISTQANNTNYGTYQFWYEQGAKRVVTARELSLEEIREIREHIPEEMEIETFIHGAMCISYSGRCLLSNYFTGRDANQGACTHPCRWKYAVVEESRPGEYLPVYENERGTYI
;
A
#
# COMPACT_ATOMS: atom_id res chain seq x y z
N MET A 1 17.10 1.02 -22.82
CA MET A 1 15.95 0.86 -21.91
C MET A 1 16.51 0.73 -20.50
N ARG A 2 16.08 1.55 -19.53
CA ARG A 2 16.53 1.45 -18.14
C ARG A 2 15.91 0.19 -17.52
N LYS A 3 16.69 -0.62 -16.78
CA LYS A 3 16.16 -1.76 -16.00
C LYS A 3 15.18 -1.21 -14.96
N PRO A 4 13.95 -1.73 -14.87
CA PRO A 4 13.04 -1.36 -13.80
C PRO A 4 13.58 -1.83 -12.44
N GLU A 5 13.27 -1.10 -11.38
CA GLU A 5 13.55 -1.49 -10.00
C GLU A 5 12.63 -2.65 -9.60
N LEU A 6 13.20 -3.72 -9.09
CA LEU A 6 12.44 -4.84 -8.50
C LEU A 6 12.19 -4.55 -7.03
N LEU A 7 10.94 -4.14 -6.72
CA LEU A 7 10.48 -3.90 -5.37
C LEU A 7 9.76 -5.13 -4.81
N VAL A 8 10.20 -5.64 -3.65
CA VAL A 8 9.69 -6.87 -3.04
C VAL A 8 9.10 -6.58 -1.65
N PRO A 9 7.89 -7.13 -1.32
CA PRO A 9 7.34 -7.02 0.03
C PRO A 9 8.09 -7.90 1.03
N ALA A 10 8.32 -7.40 2.24
CA ALA A 10 8.82 -8.21 3.34
C ALA A 10 7.92 -8.08 4.58
N SER A 11 7.52 -9.23 5.14
CA SER A 11 6.62 -9.31 6.29
C SER A 11 7.34 -9.54 7.63
N SER A 12 8.65 -9.75 7.59
CA SER A 12 9.52 -9.93 8.76
C SER A 12 10.97 -9.65 8.36
N LEU A 13 11.82 -9.45 9.36
CA LEU A 13 13.26 -9.26 9.17
C LEU A 13 13.91 -10.42 8.39
N GLU A 14 13.50 -11.66 8.67
CA GLU A 14 13.98 -12.85 7.95
C GLU A 14 13.60 -12.78 6.46
N VAL A 15 12.34 -12.46 6.15
CA VAL A 15 11.86 -12.31 4.77
C VAL A 15 12.58 -11.17 4.05
N LEU A 16 12.85 -10.06 4.74
CA LEU A 16 13.64 -8.95 4.20
C LEU A 16 15.04 -9.43 3.80
N LYS A 17 15.76 -10.10 4.70
CA LYS A 17 17.09 -10.63 4.43
C LYS A 17 17.11 -11.59 3.24
N VAL A 18 16.11 -12.46 3.16
CA VAL A 18 15.95 -13.38 2.01
C VAL A 18 15.73 -12.60 0.71
N ALA A 19 14.81 -11.61 0.70
CA ALA A 19 14.54 -10.79 -0.48
C ALA A 19 15.79 -10.06 -0.98
N VAL A 20 16.57 -9.48 -0.07
CA VAL A 20 17.84 -8.81 -0.37
C VAL A 20 18.85 -9.78 -1.02
N ILE A 21 19.08 -10.96 -0.41
CA ILE A 21 20.03 -11.95 -0.90
C ILE A 21 19.62 -12.49 -2.27
N PHE A 22 18.30 -12.63 -2.53
CA PHE A 22 17.78 -13.14 -3.81
C PHE A 22 17.62 -12.05 -4.88
N GLY A 23 18.11 -10.83 -4.67
CA GLY A 23 18.32 -9.83 -5.70
C GLY A 23 17.18 -8.82 -5.86
N ALA A 24 16.47 -8.50 -4.78
CA ALA A 24 15.63 -7.31 -4.74
C ALA A 24 16.48 -6.05 -4.95
N ASP A 25 16.00 -5.11 -5.74
CA ASP A 25 16.63 -3.78 -5.86
C ASP A 25 16.12 -2.86 -4.71
N ALA A 26 14.90 -3.11 -4.22
CA ALA A 26 14.31 -2.46 -3.06
C ALA A 26 13.34 -3.42 -2.33
N VAL A 27 13.12 -3.17 -1.04
CA VAL A 27 12.11 -3.87 -0.24
C VAL A 27 11.15 -2.89 0.40
N TYR A 28 9.86 -3.24 0.53
CA TYR A 28 8.94 -2.45 1.34
C TYR A 28 8.45 -3.25 2.55
N ILE A 29 8.37 -2.56 3.68
CA ILE A 29 8.04 -3.11 4.99
C ILE A 29 6.94 -2.30 5.65
N GLY A 30 6.27 -2.88 6.64
CA GLY A 30 5.29 -2.20 7.48
C GLY A 30 5.65 -2.28 8.94
N GLY A 31 5.45 -1.18 9.67
CA GLY A 31 5.54 -1.17 11.12
C GLY A 31 4.30 -1.73 11.80
N GLU A 32 4.37 -1.90 13.11
CA GLU A 32 3.25 -2.35 13.94
C GLU A 32 2.07 -1.37 13.92
N VAL A 33 2.31 -0.13 13.51
CA VAL A 33 1.32 0.96 13.44
C VAL A 33 1.32 1.63 12.06
N PHE A 34 0.22 2.29 11.71
CA PHE A 34 0.04 3.14 10.51
C PHE A 34 0.19 2.48 9.15
N GLY A 35 0.47 1.17 9.10
CA GLY A 35 0.47 0.39 7.86
C GLY A 35 -0.85 -0.39 7.68
N LEU A 36 -1.25 -0.64 6.42
CA LEU A 36 -2.48 -1.40 6.11
C LEU A 36 -2.42 -2.89 6.48
N ARG A 37 -1.34 -3.34 7.06
CA ARG A 37 -1.19 -4.70 7.61
C ARG A 37 -0.84 -4.70 9.09
N ALA A 38 -1.20 -3.65 9.82
CA ALA A 38 -0.89 -3.46 11.23
C ALA A 38 -1.28 -4.65 12.16
N LYS A 39 -2.18 -5.54 11.73
CA LYS A 39 -2.56 -6.77 12.45
C LYS A 39 -1.88 -8.06 11.93
N ALA A 40 -0.95 -7.95 10.98
CA ALA A 40 -0.08 -9.06 10.57
C ALA A 40 1.21 -9.06 11.41
N LYS A 41 2.11 -10.03 11.16
CA LYS A 41 3.50 -9.88 11.64
C LYS A 41 4.09 -8.64 10.97
N ASN A 42 4.52 -7.69 11.75
CA ASN A 42 5.11 -6.43 11.31
C ASN A 42 6.45 -6.24 12.00
N PHE A 43 7.21 -5.27 11.52
CA PHE A 43 8.51 -4.93 12.06
C PHE A 43 8.36 -4.10 13.35
N SER A 44 9.03 -4.51 14.44
CA SER A 44 9.34 -3.62 15.54
C SER A 44 10.32 -2.53 15.06
N MET A 45 10.52 -1.48 15.86
CA MET A 45 11.49 -0.44 15.52
C MET A 45 12.93 -0.99 15.48
N GLU A 46 13.25 -1.96 16.34
CA GLU A 46 14.52 -2.66 16.35
C GLU A 46 14.71 -3.49 15.07
N ASP A 47 13.70 -4.27 14.67
CA ASP A 47 13.72 -5.05 13.42
C ASP A 47 13.85 -4.15 12.19
N MET A 48 13.19 -2.98 12.20
CA MET A 48 13.30 -2.00 11.13
C MET A 48 14.73 -1.48 11.01
N LYS A 49 15.33 -1.09 12.13
CA LYS A 49 16.70 -0.59 12.16
C LYS A 49 17.68 -1.63 11.62
N GLU A 50 17.62 -2.85 12.14
CA GLU A 50 18.46 -3.96 11.67
C GLU A 50 18.21 -4.25 10.18
N GLY A 51 16.95 -4.23 9.75
CA GLY A 51 16.56 -4.48 8.35
C GLY A 51 17.09 -3.41 7.40
N VAL A 52 16.99 -2.13 7.77
CA VAL A 52 17.53 -1.01 6.98
C VAL A 52 19.05 -1.09 6.89
N GLU A 53 19.74 -1.29 8.01
CA GLU A 53 21.21 -1.44 8.04
C GLU A 53 21.65 -2.61 7.14
N PHE A 54 21.02 -3.78 7.29
CA PHE A 54 21.34 -4.95 6.46
C PHE A 54 21.10 -4.71 4.96
N ALA A 55 19.96 -4.10 4.59
CA ALA A 55 19.64 -3.81 3.19
C ALA A 55 20.64 -2.83 2.58
N HIS A 56 20.97 -1.76 3.30
CA HIS A 56 21.93 -0.74 2.86
C HIS A 56 23.35 -1.31 2.68
N GLU A 57 23.80 -2.21 3.55
CA GLU A 57 25.08 -2.93 3.39
C GLU A 57 25.14 -3.73 2.09
N HIS A 58 23.98 -4.16 1.56
CA HIS A 58 23.86 -4.89 0.30
C HIS A 58 23.47 -3.99 -0.90
N GLY A 59 23.38 -2.67 -0.70
CA GLY A 59 22.99 -1.72 -1.74
C GLY A 59 21.51 -1.78 -2.13
N VAL A 60 20.65 -2.30 -1.27
CA VAL A 60 19.20 -2.44 -1.47
C VAL A 60 18.47 -1.36 -0.67
N LYS A 61 17.47 -0.70 -1.29
CA LYS A 61 16.66 0.34 -0.67
C LYS A 61 15.54 -0.24 0.20
N VAL A 62 15.13 0.53 1.21
CA VAL A 62 14.02 0.16 2.10
C VAL A 62 12.96 1.25 2.11
N TYR A 63 11.70 0.87 1.84
CA TYR A 63 10.54 1.76 1.88
C TYR A 63 9.59 1.35 2.99
N VAL A 64 9.17 2.30 3.83
CA VAL A 64 8.28 2.03 4.97
C VAL A 64 6.87 2.50 4.66
N THR A 65 5.89 1.62 4.86
CA THR A 65 4.48 1.96 4.64
C THR A 65 3.87 2.70 5.83
N ALA A 66 3.28 3.86 5.55
CA ALA A 66 2.44 4.65 6.46
C ALA A 66 1.17 5.06 5.72
N ASN A 67 0.44 4.06 5.20
CA ASN A 67 -0.56 4.24 4.15
C ASN A 67 -2.00 3.92 4.59
N ILE A 68 -2.31 4.02 5.88
CA ILE A 68 -3.69 4.01 6.38
C ILE A 68 -4.44 5.29 5.95
N LEU A 69 -5.77 5.25 6.00
CA LEU A 69 -6.58 6.45 6.04
C LEU A 69 -6.63 6.93 7.49
N ALA A 70 -5.84 7.94 7.81
CA ALA A 70 -5.66 8.40 9.18
C ALA A 70 -6.89 9.18 9.68
N HIS A 71 -7.26 8.94 10.94
CA HIS A 71 -8.22 9.73 11.68
C HIS A 71 -7.48 10.75 12.56
N ASN A 72 -8.19 11.76 13.06
CA ASN A 72 -7.59 12.82 13.90
C ASN A 72 -6.78 12.27 15.09
N GLN A 73 -7.25 11.19 15.70
CA GLN A 73 -6.58 10.53 16.83
C GLN A 73 -5.22 9.90 16.45
N ASP A 74 -4.99 9.61 15.17
CA ASP A 74 -3.78 8.96 14.68
C ASP A 74 -2.64 9.96 14.45
N LEU A 75 -2.98 11.24 14.17
CA LEU A 75 -2.00 12.24 13.68
C LEU A 75 -0.86 12.52 14.66
N ALA A 76 -1.14 12.52 15.96
CA ALA A 76 -0.11 12.72 16.98
C ALA A 76 0.88 11.54 17.01
N GLY A 77 0.35 10.30 16.90
CA GLY A 77 1.16 9.08 16.83
C GLY A 77 1.98 9.00 15.54
N VAL A 78 1.41 9.42 14.40
CA VAL A 78 2.14 9.50 13.12
C VAL A 78 3.36 10.40 13.24
N ARG A 79 3.22 11.56 13.90
CA ARG A 79 4.32 12.51 14.10
C ARG A 79 5.46 11.90 14.90
N ALA A 80 5.15 11.21 16.00
CA ALA A 80 6.13 10.52 16.81
C ALA A 80 6.83 9.40 16.03
N TYR A 81 6.05 8.58 15.33
CA TYR A 81 6.55 7.48 14.48
C TYR A 81 7.52 7.97 13.38
N PHE A 82 7.20 9.08 12.71
CA PHE A 82 8.08 9.65 11.70
C PHE A 82 9.36 10.22 12.29
N ALA A 83 9.32 10.74 13.51
CA ALA A 83 10.54 11.17 14.20
C ALA A 83 11.47 9.98 14.50
N GLU A 84 10.92 8.81 14.87
CA GLU A 84 11.71 7.59 15.06
C GLU A 84 12.23 7.05 13.71
N LEU A 85 11.42 7.02 12.65
CA LEU A 85 11.85 6.60 11.32
C LEU A 85 12.97 7.49 10.74
N LYS A 86 12.95 8.77 11.07
CA LYS A 86 14.02 9.70 10.70
C LYS A 86 15.39 9.24 11.22
N GLU A 87 15.45 8.73 12.45
CA GLU A 87 16.69 8.21 13.05
C GLU A 87 17.12 6.86 12.46
N ILE A 88 16.16 6.05 12.00
CA ILE A 88 16.42 4.78 11.32
C ILE A 88 16.92 4.99 9.89
N GLY A 89 16.39 6.00 9.19
CA GLY A 89 16.83 6.40 7.85
C GLY A 89 16.42 5.48 6.71
N PRO A 90 15.14 5.05 6.60
CA PRO A 90 14.68 4.37 5.39
C PRO A 90 14.74 5.33 4.18
N ASP A 91 14.81 4.77 2.97
CA ASP A 91 14.93 5.58 1.74
C ASP A 91 13.65 6.30 1.39
N ALA A 92 12.48 5.72 1.67
CA ALA A 92 11.21 6.38 1.40
C ALA A 92 10.08 5.96 2.37
N LEU A 93 9.08 6.84 2.46
CA LEU A 93 7.78 6.56 3.09
C LEU A 93 6.71 6.38 2.01
N ILE A 94 5.93 5.30 2.09
CA ILE A 94 4.78 5.04 1.21
C ILE A 94 3.51 5.53 1.92
N ILE A 95 2.94 6.62 1.45
CA ILE A 95 1.87 7.38 2.12
C ILE A 95 0.65 7.51 1.18
N SER A 96 -0.57 7.50 1.73
CA SER A 96 -1.80 7.72 0.97
C SER A 96 -2.61 8.93 1.43
N ASP A 97 -2.52 9.28 2.71
CA ASP A 97 -3.30 10.34 3.32
C ASP A 97 -2.56 11.69 3.21
N PRO A 98 -3.19 12.75 2.67
CA PRO A 98 -2.55 14.06 2.54
C PRO A 98 -2.14 14.71 3.88
N GLY A 99 -2.87 14.42 4.96
CA GLY A 99 -2.53 14.91 6.31
C GLY A 99 -1.27 14.23 6.84
N VAL A 100 -1.15 12.92 6.64
CA VAL A 100 0.06 12.14 6.96
C VAL A 100 1.23 12.59 6.08
N TYR A 101 0.98 12.85 4.80
CA TYR A 101 1.99 13.36 3.87
C TYR A 101 2.58 14.70 4.35
N ARG A 102 1.70 15.62 4.78
CA ARG A 102 2.13 16.91 5.33
C ARG A 102 2.99 16.73 6.58
N ILE A 103 2.64 15.81 7.47
CA ILE A 103 3.45 15.52 8.67
C ILE A 103 4.83 15.00 8.25
N ALA A 104 4.93 14.13 7.24
CA ALA A 104 6.22 13.66 6.72
C ALA A 104 7.09 14.82 6.21
N MET A 105 6.51 15.76 5.47
CA MET A 105 7.22 16.97 5.01
C MET A 105 7.75 17.82 6.16
N GLU A 106 7.05 17.89 7.27
CA GLU A 106 7.43 18.68 8.45
C GLU A 106 8.49 17.98 9.31
N VAL A 107 8.39 16.66 9.49
CA VAL A 107 9.17 15.89 10.48
C VAL A 107 10.43 15.29 9.86
N CYS A 108 10.31 14.70 8.67
CA CYS A 108 11.40 14.00 7.99
C CYS A 108 11.47 14.37 6.50
N PRO A 109 11.71 15.65 6.16
CA PRO A 109 11.73 16.14 4.78
C PRO A 109 12.81 15.48 3.92
N GLU A 110 13.85 14.93 4.52
CA GLU A 110 14.96 14.23 3.88
C GLU A 110 14.60 12.84 3.36
N ILE A 111 13.57 12.18 3.93
CA ILE A 111 13.11 10.87 3.48
C ILE A 111 12.20 11.06 2.25
N GLU A 112 12.44 10.31 1.19
CA GLU A 112 11.60 10.39 -0.01
C GLU A 112 10.13 10.02 0.29
N ARG A 113 9.20 10.59 -0.42
CA ARG A 113 7.76 10.32 -0.29
C ARG A 113 7.24 9.69 -1.56
N HIS A 114 6.73 8.45 -1.42
CA HIS A 114 6.06 7.68 -2.45
C HIS A 114 4.56 7.66 -2.17
N ILE A 115 3.75 7.94 -3.18
CA ILE A 115 2.28 7.94 -3.03
C ILE A 115 1.75 6.53 -3.22
N SER A 116 1.13 6.00 -2.17
CA SER A 116 0.55 4.64 -2.19
C SER A 116 -0.57 4.50 -3.21
N THR A 117 -0.79 3.28 -3.70
CA THR A 117 -1.97 2.90 -4.48
C THR A 117 -3.30 3.20 -3.76
N GLN A 118 -3.28 3.32 -2.43
CA GLN A 118 -4.42 3.71 -1.60
C GLN A 118 -4.93 5.13 -1.87
N ALA A 119 -4.12 5.99 -2.48
CA ALA A 119 -4.54 7.33 -2.91
C ALA A 119 -5.35 7.30 -4.21
N ASN A 120 -5.45 6.15 -4.89
CA ASN A 120 -6.25 5.93 -6.10
C ASN A 120 -5.95 6.91 -7.24
N ASN A 121 -4.67 7.08 -7.55
CA ASN A 121 -4.23 7.95 -8.64
C ASN A 121 -4.46 7.26 -9.99
N THR A 122 -5.42 7.76 -10.77
CA THR A 122 -5.88 7.16 -12.02
C THR A 122 -5.69 8.05 -13.24
N ASN A 123 -5.08 9.22 -13.12
CA ASN A 123 -4.85 10.14 -14.22
C ASN A 123 -3.61 11.01 -14.01
N TYR A 124 -3.03 11.52 -15.10
CA TYR A 124 -1.80 12.31 -15.05
C TYR A 124 -1.93 13.61 -14.22
N GLY A 125 -3.13 14.19 -14.09
CA GLY A 125 -3.33 15.38 -13.28
C GLY A 125 -3.07 15.13 -11.78
N THR A 126 -3.43 13.92 -11.26
CA THR A 126 -3.11 13.58 -9.87
C THR A 126 -1.61 13.32 -9.68
N TYR A 127 -0.91 12.80 -10.68
CA TYR A 127 0.54 12.64 -10.62
C TYR A 127 1.26 13.98 -10.65
N GLN A 128 0.82 14.92 -11.51
CA GLN A 128 1.34 16.28 -11.55
C GLN A 128 1.14 16.99 -10.20
N PHE A 129 -0.06 16.88 -9.61
CA PHE A 129 -0.33 17.42 -8.29
C PHE A 129 0.65 16.89 -7.24
N TRP A 130 0.87 15.58 -7.17
CA TRP A 130 1.79 14.99 -6.20
C TRP A 130 3.25 15.37 -6.47
N TYR A 131 3.64 15.50 -7.74
CA TYR A 131 4.97 15.99 -8.11
C TYR A 131 5.21 17.41 -7.60
N GLU A 132 4.24 18.31 -7.78
CA GLU A 132 4.27 19.68 -7.26
C GLU A 132 4.36 19.73 -5.73
N GLN A 133 3.80 18.74 -5.03
CA GLN A 133 3.95 18.59 -3.59
C GLN A 133 5.32 17.97 -3.19
N GLY A 134 6.17 17.60 -4.13
CA GLY A 134 7.50 17.03 -3.89
C GLY A 134 7.50 15.52 -3.68
N ALA A 135 6.47 14.81 -4.12
CA ALA A 135 6.50 13.35 -4.17
C ALA A 135 7.46 12.86 -5.25
N LYS A 136 8.24 11.84 -4.94
CA LYS A 136 9.21 11.25 -5.86
C LYS A 136 8.60 10.20 -6.77
N ARG A 137 7.63 9.42 -6.26
CA ARG A 137 7.04 8.26 -6.91
C ARG A 137 5.55 8.17 -6.65
N VAL A 138 4.80 7.67 -7.63
CA VAL A 138 3.40 7.26 -7.46
C VAL A 138 3.25 5.79 -7.80
N VAL A 139 2.66 5.04 -6.87
CA VAL A 139 2.22 3.66 -7.10
C VAL A 139 0.86 3.72 -7.81
N THR A 140 0.77 3.16 -9.01
CA THR A 140 -0.44 3.20 -9.82
C THR A 140 -1.64 2.57 -9.12
N ALA A 141 -2.83 3.08 -9.40
CA ALA A 141 -4.05 2.32 -9.17
C ALA A 141 -4.02 1.03 -10.02
N ARG A 142 -4.51 -0.08 -9.47
CA ARG A 142 -4.48 -1.39 -10.14
C ARG A 142 -5.53 -1.53 -11.23
N GLU A 143 -6.42 -0.58 -11.31
CA GLU A 143 -7.50 -0.46 -12.31
C GLU A 143 -7.02 0.10 -13.66
N LEU A 144 -5.81 0.67 -13.70
CA LEU A 144 -5.24 1.26 -14.92
C LEU A 144 -4.73 0.19 -15.88
N SER A 145 -5.04 0.37 -17.17
CA SER A 145 -4.43 -0.37 -18.27
C SER A 145 -3.00 0.12 -18.57
N LEU A 146 -2.25 -0.66 -19.34
CA LEU A 146 -0.89 -0.26 -19.76
C LEU A 146 -0.90 0.97 -20.68
N GLU A 147 -1.97 1.15 -21.46
CA GLU A 147 -2.17 2.33 -22.31
C GLU A 147 -2.33 3.58 -21.47
N GLU A 148 -3.17 3.55 -20.44
CA GLU A 148 -3.37 4.67 -19.52
C GLU A 148 -2.09 5.02 -18.76
N ILE A 149 -1.32 4.00 -18.32
CA ILE A 149 -0.02 4.22 -17.64
C ILE A 149 0.98 4.88 -18.62
N ARG A 150 0.98 4.50 -19.89
CA ARG A 150 1.81 5.12 -20.93
C ARG A 150 1.42 6.58 -21.14
N GLU A 151 0.13 6.87 -21.26
CA GLU A 151 -0.39 8.23 -21.36
C GLU A 151 0.00 9.08 -20.15
N ILE A 152 -0.12 8.54 -18.93
CA ILE A 152 0.35 9.22 -17.72
C ILE A 152 1.84 9.54 -17.84
N ARG A 153 2.68 8.59 -18.28
CA ARG A 153 4.13 8.81 -18.44
C ARG A 153 4.46 9.94 -19.40
N GLU A 154 3.68 10.11 -20.46
CA GLU A 154 3.88 11.16 -21.48
C GLU A 154 3.54 12.57 -20.97
N HIS A 155 2.72 12.68 -19.90
CA HIS A 155 2.22 13.96 -19.38
C HIS A 155 2.86 14.38 -18.05
N ILE A 156 3.82 13.62 -17.52
CA ILE A 156 4.47 13.94 -16.25
C ILE A 156 5.99 14.10 -16.44
N PRO A 157 6.68 14.85 -15.56
CA PRO A 157 8.13 14.99 -15.61
C PRO A 157 8.87 13.64 -15.57
N GLU A 158 10.02 13.57 -16.23
CA GLU A 158 10.82 12.34 -16.28
C GLU A 158 11.32 11.92 -14.89
N GLU A 159 11.55 12.88 -14.02
CA GLU A 159 11.99 12.69 -12.63
C GLU A 159 10.93 12.08 -11.72
N MET A 160 9.65 12.18 -12.11
CA MET A 160 8.55 11.53 -11.40
C MET A 160 8.53 10.04 -11.72
N GLU A 161 8.72 9.20 -10.73
CA GLU A 161 8.72 7.76 -10.90
C GLU A 161 7.31 7.17 -10.88
N ILE A 162 7.10 6.14 -11.70
CA ILE A 162 5.87 5.34 -11.71
C ILE A 162 6.20 3.93 -11.23
N GLU A 163 5.44 3.45 -10.25
CA GLU A 163 5.52 2.07 -9.75
C GLU A 163 4.24 1.31 -10.11
N THR A 164 4.36 0.08 -10.59
CA THR A 164 3.22 -0.77 -10.95
C THR A 164 3.31 -2.13 -10.30
N PHE A 165 2.17 -2.72 -9.95
CA PHE A 165 2.12 -4.11 -9.51
C PHE A 165 2.23 -5.06 -10.71
N ILE A 166 3.18 -6.00 -10.63
CA ILE A 166 3.33 -7.08 -11.62
C ILE A 166 2.86 -8.42 -11.07
N HIS A 167 2.70 -8.54 -9.75
CA HIS A 167 2.22 -9.74 -9.07
C HIS A 167 1.53 -9.35 -7.76
N GLY A 168 0.48 -10.06 -7.41
CA GLY A 168 -0.23 -9.88 -6.14
C GLY A 168 -1.75 -10.06 -6.26
N ALA A 169 -2.41 -10.07 -5.11
CA ALA A 169 -3.85 -10.19 -5.03
C ALA A 169 -4.53 -8.85 -5.36
N MET A 170 -5.57 -8.93 -6.20
CA MET A 170 -6.46 -7.81 -6.46
C MET A 170 -7.51 -7.65 -5.36
N CYS A 171 -7.86 -6.40 -5.05
CA CYS A 171 -9.00 -6.06 -4.21
C CYS A 171 -10.26 -5.99 -5.08
N ILE A 172 -11.43 -6.34 -4.52
CA ILE A 172 -12.72 -6.18 -5.21
C ILE A 172 -13.11 -4.70 -5.39
N SER A 173 -12.53 -3.84 -4.60
CA SER A 173 -12.80 -2.40 -4.54
C SER A 173 -11.53 -1.62 -4.84
N TYR A 174 -11.67 -0.36 -5.20
CA TYR A 174 -10.54 0.58 -5.14
C TYR A 174 -9.85 0.51 -3.78
N SER A 175 -8.52 0.56 -3.80
CA SER A 175 -7.70 0.49 -2.58
C SER A 175 -8.11 1.57 -1.58
N GLY A 176 -8.24 1.22 -0.29
CA GLY A 176 -8.60 2.16 0.76
C GLY A 176 -10.05 2.68 0.69
N ARG A 177 -10.96 2.03 -0.04
CA ARG A 177 -12.36 2.48 -0.21
C ARG A 177 -13.40 1.41 0.16
N CYS A 178 -12.96 0.24 0.62
CA CYS A 178 -13.86 -0.88 0.93
C CYS A 178 -14.43 -0.75 2.33
N LEU A 179 -15.75 -0.87 2.44
CA LEU A 179 -16.50 -0.88 3.71
C LEU A 179 -16.94 -2.28 4.15
N LEU A 180 -16.78 -3.32 3.30
CA LEU A 180 -17.31 -4.66 3.58
C LEU A 180 -16.80 -5.24 4.90
N SER A 181 -15.52 -5.14 5.17
CA SER A 181 -14.93 -5.67 6.40
C SER A 181 -15.48 -4.98 7.64
N ASN A 182 -15.60 -3.65 7.60
CA ASN A 182 -16.17 -2.89 8.69
C ASN A 182 -17.66 -3.23 8.91
N TYR A 183 -18.43 -3.32 7.83
CA TYR A 183 -19.85 -3.67 7.89
C TYR A 183 -20.10 -5.06 8.50
N PHE A 184 -19.38 -6.09 8.05
CA PHE A 184 -19.57 -7.46 8.52
C PHE A 184 -18.95 -7.77 9.88
N THR A 185 -17.84 -7.12 10.24
CA THR A 185 -17.02 -7.56 11.37
C THR A 185 -16.60 -6.44 12.33
N GLY A 186 -16.98 -5.19 12.04
CA GLY A 186 -16.51 -4.02 12.80
C GLY A 186 -15.02 -3.72 12.63
N ARG A 187 -14.31 -4.42 11.70
CA ARG A 187 -12.88 -4.23 11.46
C ARG A 187 -12.66 -3.43 10.19
N ASP A 188 -12.07 -2.24 10.34
CA ASP A 188 -11.85 -1.31 9.23
C ASP A 188 -10.69 -1.76 8.33
N ALA A 189 -11.04 -2.11 7.07
CA ALA A 189 -10.07 -2.47 6.05
C ALA A 189 -9.13 -1.32 5.68
N ASN A 190 -9.58 -0.08 5.83
CA ASN A 190 -8.82 1.11 5.45
C ASN A 190 -7.83 1.54 6.55
N GLN A 191 -7.93 0.91 7.72
CA GLN A 191 -6.99 1.01 8.83
C GLN A 191 -6.21 -0.30 9.07
N GLY A 192 -6.04 -1.12 8.05
CA GLY A 192 -5.21 -2.33 8.11
C GLY A 192 -5.86 -3.57 8.71
N ALA A 193 -7.18 -3.54 8.99
CA ALA A 193 -7.87 -4.62 9.68
C ALA A 193 -8.80 -5.47 8.79
N CYS A 194 -8.52 -5.56 7.48
CA CYS A 194 -9.36 -6.29 6.54
C CYS A 194 -9.51 -7.78 6.90
N THR A 195 -10.77 -8.26 6.94
CA THR A 195 -11.12 -9.67 7.20
C THR A 195 -11.42 -10.46 5.92
N HIS A 196 -11.23 -9.84 4.77
CA HIS A 196 -11.44 -10.42 3.44
C HIS A 196 -12.86 -10.99 3.18
N PRO A 197 -13.96 -10.29 3.56
CA PRO A 197 -15.30 -10.83 3.37
C PRO A 197 -15.64 -11.04 1.88
N CYS A 198 -15.06 -10.27 0.97
CA CYS A 198 -15.20 -10.46 -0.47
C CYS A 198 -14.71 -11.82 -0.99
N ARG A 199 -14.05 -12.62 -0.15
CA ARG A 199 -13.54 -13.98 -0.49
C ARG A 199 -14.28 -15.07 0.27
N TRP A 200 -15.28 -14.73 1.07
CA TRP A 200 -16.11 -15.72 1.73
C TRP A 200 -17.07 -16.36 0.71
N LYS A 201 -17.59 -17.53 1.06
CA LYS A 201 -18.63 -18.17 0.28
C LYS A 201 -19.99 -17.61 0.74
N TYR A 202 -20.77 -17.17 -0.21
CA TYR A 202 -22.12 -16.65 0.03
C TYR A 202 -23.16 -17.54 -0.65
N ALA A 203 -24.39 -17.51 -0.12
CA ALA A 203 -25.55 -18.11 -0.73
C ALA A 203 -26.73 -17.14 -0.62
N VAL A 204 -27.65 -17.21 -1.56
CA VAL A 204 -28.94 -16.51 -1.49
C VAL A 204 -29.93 -17.40 -0.76
N VAL A 205 -30.76 -16.79 0.09
CA VAL A 205 -31.87 -17.44 0.78
C VAL A 205 -33.17 -16.75 0.35
N GLU A 206 -34.16 -17.54 -0.03
CA GLU A 206 -35.51 -17.08 -0.32
C GLU A 206 -36.33 -17.18 0.99
N GLU A 207 -37.00 -16.07 1.40
CA GLU A 207 -37.56 -15.93 2.73
C GLU A 207 -38.68 -16.96 3.03
N SER A 208 -39.44 -17.37 2.02
CA SER A 208 -40.52 -18.35 2.20
C SER A 208 -40.02 -19.80 2.29
N ARG A 209 -38.72 -20.06 2.05
CA ARG A 209 -38.09 -21.36 2.12
C ARG A 209 -36.88 -21.37 3.07
N PRO A 210 -37.09 -21.16 4.36
CA PRO A 210 -36.01 -21.10 5.33
C PRO A 210 -35.22 -22.42 5.39
N GLY A 211 -33.89 -22.31 5.35
CA GLY A 211 -32.98 -23.47 5.39
C GLY A 211 -32.58 -23.98 4.00
N GLU A 212 -33.16 -23.46 2.92
CA GLU A 212 -32.68 -23.73 1.56
C GLU A 212 -31.66 -22.65 1.15
N TYR A 213 -30.45 -23.08 0.76
CA TYR A 213 -29.37 -22.18 0.35
C TYR A 213 -29.16 -22.32 -1.15
N LEU A 214 -29.42 -21.24 -1.89
CA LEU A 214 -29.24 -21.18 -3.34
C LEU A 214 -27.82 -20.66 -3.64
N PRO A 215 -26.96 -21.48 -4.28
CA PRO A 215 -25.61 -21.02 -4.62
C PRO A 215 -25.65 -19.96 -5.70
N VAL A 216 -24.77 -18.96 -5.61
CA VAL A 216 -24.60 -17.93 -6.62
C VAL A 216 -23.39 -18.29 -7.49
N TYR A 217 -23.60 -18.33 -8.79
CA TYR A 217 -22.55 -18.58 -9.78
C TYR A 217 -22.41 -17.38 -10.73
N GLU A 218 -21.19 -17.10 -11.12
CA GLU A 218 -20.88 -16.06 -12.11
C GLU A 218 -20.00 -16.65 -13.21
N ASN A 219 -20.29 -16.29 -14.44
CA ASN A 219 -19.45 -16.59 -15.59
C ASN A 219 -19.47 -15.39 -16.57
N GLU A 220 -18.83 -15.53 -17.73
CA GLU A 220 -18.76 -14.49 -18.79
C GLU A 220 -20.13 -14.02 -19.31
N ARG A 221 -21.22 -14.75 -19.06
CA ARG A 221 -22.58 -14.44 -19.50
C ARG A 221 -23.44 -13.78 -18.43
N GLY A 222 -23.01 -13.78 -17.16
CA GLY A 222 -23.74 -13.17 -16.04
C GLY A 222 -23.69 -13.95 -14.74
N THR A 223 -24.50 -13.46 -13.80
CA THR A 223 -24.67 -14.07 -12.47
C THR A 223 -25.95 -14.90 -12.45
N TYR A 224 -25.89 -16.09 -11.89
CA TYR A 224 -26.96 -17.09 -11.82
C TYR A 224 -27.17 -17.52 -10.38
N ILE A 225 -28.44 -17.82 -10.02
CA ILE A 225 -28.87 -18.34 -8.73
C ILE A 225 -29.46 -19.71 -8.92
#